data_6c346fd19cd0c83d09b9ce73bab5f0a7
#
_entry.id   6c346fd19cd0c83d09b9ce73bab5f0a7
#
_cell.length_a   1.000
_cell.length_b   1.000
_cell.length_c   1.000
_cell.angle_alpha   90.00
_cell.angle_beta   90.00
_cell.angle_gamma   90.00
#
_symmetry.space_group_name_H-M   'P 1'
#
loop_
_entity.id
_entity.type
_entity.pdbx_description
1 polymer ?
#
loop_
_entity_poly.entity_id
_entity_poly.type
_entity_poly.pdbx_seq_one_letter_code
_entity_poly.pdbx_strand_id
1 'polypeptide(L)'
;MRDKISDADLYLWGEGTNSYAYLTLGCHKAEHRGYEVYRFAVWAPNAVSVRVVGSFNGWNKDADPMHPIGETGVWEAFIGIAHQGDTYKYAIETRMGEIIYKADPFAFYTQKRPNTASVIWDLEDGYLWGDGDYMAARRNEDSHMLPMNIYEAHLGSWVEGLDFPALSRRLVGYVKEMGLSLIHISE
;
A
#
# COMPACT_ATOMS: atom_id res chain seq x y z
N MET A 1 10.41 3.65 -11.03
CA MET A 1 10.02 2.23 -11.10
C MET A 1 11.21 1.38 -10.72
N ARG A 2 11.13 0.50 -9.73
CA ARG A 2 12.27 -0.36 -9.32
C ARG A 2 12.08 -1.74 -9.95
N ASP A 3 13.01 -2.12 -10.85
CA ASP A 3 12.90 -3.36 -11.63
C ASP A 3 13.18 -4.62 -10.81
N LYS A 4 13.96 -4.50 -9.73
CA LYS A 4 14.37 -5.63 -8.87
C LYS A 4 14.55 -5.18 -7.44
N ILE A 5 14.42 -6.13 -6.53
CA ILE A 5 14.90 -5.98 -5.15
C ILE A 5 16.42 -5.93 -5.18
N SER A 6 17.01 -4.88 -4.61
CA SER A 6 18.47 -4.76 -4.57
C SER A 6 19.09 -5.62 -3.45
N ASP A 7 20.37 -5.99 -3.60
CA ASP A 7 21.09 -6.70 -2.55
C ASP A 7 21.15 -5.87 -1.25
N ALA A 8 21.18 -4.54 -1.36
CA ALA A 8 21.14 -3.64 -0.21
C ALA A 8 19.80 -3.71 0.52
N ASP A 9 18.66 -3.75 -0.21
CA ASP A 9 17.34 -3.91 0.40
C ASP A 9 17.22 -5.24 1.14
N LEU A 10 17.74 -6.32 0.53
CA LEU A 10 17.75 -7.67 1.13
C LEU A 10 18.65 -7.74 2.36
N TYR A 11 19.82 -7.10 2.31
CA TYR A 11 20.73 -7.00 3.45
C TYR A 11 20.08 -6.26 4.63
N LEU A 12 19.52 -5.07 4.37
CA LEU A 12 18.83 -4.27 5.39
C LEU A 12 17.60 -4.99 5.96
N TRP A 13 16.91 -5.77 5.11
CA TRP A 13 15.80 -6.63 5.55
C TRP A 13 16.30 -7.73 6.51
N GLY A 14 17.37 -8.41 6.17
CA GLY A 14 18.00 -9.46 7.01
C GLY A 14 18.48 -8.92 8.37
N GLU A 15 19.00 -7.70 8.41
CA GLU A 15 19.43 -7.01 9.63
C GLU A 15 18.24 -6.45 10.45
N GLY A 16 17.03 -6.44 9.90
CA GLY A 16 15.86 -5.85 10.57
C GLY A 16 15.87 -4.32 10.61
N THR A 17 16.68 -3.67 9.78
CA THR A 17 16.87 -2.20 9.76
C THR A 17 16.23 -1.52 8.55
N ASN A 18 15.55 -2.26 7.67
CA ASN A 18 14.89 -1.70 6.49
C ASN A 18 13.59 -0.97 6.85
N SER A 19 13.68 0.32 7.16
CA SER A 19 12.52 1.19 7.44
C SER A 19 11.59 1.39 6.24
N TYR A 20 12.07 1.07 5.03
CA TYR A 20 11.35 1.22 3.77
C TYR A 20 10.98 -0.14 3.14
N ALA A 21 10.81 -1.17 3.97
CA ALA A 21 10.47 -2.52 3.50
C ALA A 21 9.20 -2.55 2.62
N TYR A 22 8.26 -1.63 2.84
CA TYR A 22 7.05 -1.46 2.04
C TYR A 22 7.30 -1.02 0.58
N LEU A 23 8.48 -0.52 0.25
CA LEU A 23 8.91 -0.24 -1.13
C LEU A 23 9.56 -1.46 -1.80
N THR A 24 9.94 -2.45 -0.99
CA THR A 24 10.64 -3.66 -1.41
C THR A 24 9.72 -4.85 -1.49
N LEU A 25 8.96 -5.10 -0.43
CA LEU A 25 7.96 -6.17 -0.33
C LEU A 25 6.58 -5.66 -0.74
N GLY A 26 5.68 -6.57 -1.04
CA GLY A 26 4.35 -6.23 -1.53
C GLY A 26 4.22 -6.33 -3.05
N CYS A 27 3.20 -5.68 -3.59
CA CYS A 27 2.92 -5.62 -5.01
C CYS A 27 3.24 -4.23 -5.57
N HIS A 28 4.10 -4.15 -6.59
CA HIS A 28 4.56 -2.90 -7.19
C HIS A 28 4.60 -3.00 -8.70
N LYS A 29 4.33 -1.88 -9.39
CA LYS A 29 4.67 -1.76 -10.82
C LYS A 29 6.17 -1.90 -11.02
N ALA A 30 6.55 -2.66 -12.03
CA ALA A 30 7.94 -2.90 -12.42
C ALA A 30 8.05 -3.04 -13.93
N GLU A 31 9.27 -2.91 -14.44
CA GLU A 31 9.60 -3.32 -15.79
C GLU A 31 10.35 -4.64 -15.75
N HIS A 32 9.91 -5.63 -16.50
CA HIS A 32 10.59 -6.91 -16.61
C HIS A 32 10.75 -7.29 -18.09
N ARG A 33 11.98 -7.42 -18.55
CA ARG A 33 12.33 -7.76 -19.95
C ARG A 33 11.71 -6.81 -21.00
N GLY A 34 11.57 -5.51 -20.64
CA GLY A 34 11.02 -4.48 -21.52
C GLY A 34 9.48 -4.41 -21.51
N TYR A 35 8.82 -5.11 -20.62
CA TYR A 35 7.36 -5.08 -20.44
C TYR A 35 7.00 -4.54 -19.06
N GLU A 36 5.94 -3.72 -19.01
CA GLU A 36 5.34 -3.31 -17.75
C GLU A 36 4.60 -4.50 -17.13
N VAL A 37 4.89 -4.77 -15.87
CA VAL A 37 4.36 -5.91 -15.11
C VAL A 37 4.09 -5.48 -13.66
N TYR A 38 3.41 -6.32 -12.90
CA TYR A 38 3.40 -6.22 -11.44
C TYR A 38 4.39 -7.22 -10.84
N ARG A 39 5.30 -6.71 -10.01
CA ARG A 39 6.21 -7.49 -9.18
C ARG A 39 5.55 -7.76 -7.84
N PHE A 40 5.46 -9.01 -7.45
CA PHE A 40 5.01 -9.46 -6.14
C PHE A 40 6.21 -9.95 -5.34
N ALA A 41 6.33 -9.53 -4.10
CA ALA A 41 7.40 -9.98 -3.21
C ALA A 41 6.88 -10.20 -1.80
N VAL A 42 7.22 -11.36 -1.20
CA VAL A 42 6.80 -11.72 0.15
C VAL A 42 7.90 -12.47 0.89
N TRP A 43 8.02 -12.22 2.18
CA TRP A 43 8.91 -12.97 3.05
C TRP A 43 8.19 -14.19 3.62
N ALA A 44 8.64 -15.37 3.23
CA ALA A 44 8.10 -16.65 3.66
C ALA A 44 9.22 -17.69 3.85
N PRO A 45 10.09 -17.54 4.86
CA PRO A 45 11.33 -18.32 5.00
C PRO A 45 11.12 -19.80 5.27
N ASN A 46 9.93 -20.18 5.73
CA ASN A 46 9.56 -21.56 6.03
C ASN A 46 8.71 -22.23 4.95
N ALA A 47 8.43 -21.52 3.84
CA ALA A 47 7.66 -22.06 2.74
C ALA A 47 8.46 -23.07 1.92
N VAL A 48 7.79 -24.11 1.44
CA VAL A 48 8.33 -25.04 0.43
C VAL A 48 8.14 -24.44 -0.96
N SER A 49 6.98 -23.82 -1.20
CA SER A 49 6.69 -23.08 -2.41
C SER A 49 5.71 -21.94 -2.12
N VAL A 50 5.75 -20.88 -2.93
CA VAL A 50 4.82 -19.76 -2.86
C VAL A 50 4.30 -19.47 -4.26
N ARG A 51 3.03 -19.15 -4.38
CA ARG A 51 2.37 -18.74 -5.61
C ARG A 51 1.49 -17.52 -5.38
N VAL A 52 1.33 -16.70 -6.40
CA VAL A 52 0.35 -15.60 -6.36
C VAL A 52 -0.95 -16.10 -6.97
N VAL A 53 -2.04 -15.97 -6.23
CA VAL A 53 -3.39 -16.31 -6.70
C VAL A 53 -4.27 -15.07 -6.64
N GLY A 54 -5.06 -14.83 -7.65
CA GLY A 54 -5.88 -13.64 -7.72
C GLY A 54 -6.93 -13.66 -8.80
N SER A 55 -7.68 -12.56 -8.93
CA SER A 55 -8.71 -12.40 -9.96
C SER A 55 -8.13 -12.54 -11.38
N PHE A 56 -6.90 -12.09 -11.61
CA PHE A 56 -6.21 -12.12 -12.90
C PHE A 56 -5.89 -13.55 -13.39
N ASN A 57 -5.78 -14.54 -12.51
CA ASN A 57 -5.53 -15.95 -12.87
C ASN A 57 -6.65 -16.90 -12.43
N GLY A 58 -7.85 -16.37 -12.11
CA GLY A 58 -8.98 -17.17 -11.65
C GLY A 58 -8.75 -17.90 -10.32
N TRP A 59 -7.88 -17.39 -9.46
CA TRP A 59 -7.49 -17.99 -8.17
C TRP A 59 -6.83 -19.37 -8.32
N ASN A 60 -6.21 -19.62 -9.47
CA ASN A 60 -5.56 -20.89 -9.75
C ASN A 60 -4.27 -21.02 -8.94
N LYS A 61 -4.26 -21.96 -8.01
CA LYS A 61 -3.09 -22.24 -7.14
C LYS A 61 -1.89 -22.85 -7.88
N ASP A 62 -2.07 -23.30 -9.11
CA ASP A 62 -1.00 -23.90 -9.92
C ASP A 62 -0.41 -22.91 -10.93
N ALA A 63 -0.99 -21.69 -11.03
CA ALA A 63 -0.47 -20.60 -11.82
C ALA A 63 0.51 -19.72 -10.99
N ASP A 64 1.25 -18.87 -11.68
CA ASP A 64 2.08 -17.80 -11.16
C ASP A 64 2.98 -18.18 -9.96
N PRO A 65 3.91 -19.16 -10.13
CA PRO A 65 4.85 -19.54 -9.10
C PRO A 65 5.81 -18.38 -8.81
N MET A 66 6.16 -18.22 -7.54
CA MET A 66 7.20 -17.29 -7.09
C MET A 66 8.54 -18.01 -6.99
N HIS A 67 9.61 -17.28 -7.15
CA HIS A 67 10.98 -17.78 -7.05
C HIS A 67 11.66 -17.22 -5.81
N PRO A 68 12.38 -18.04 -5.03
CA PRO A 68 13.12 -17.55 -3.88
C PRO A 68 14.34 -16.73 -4.33
N ILE A 69 14.61 -15.65 -3.61
CA ILE A 69 15.80 -14.82 -3.82
C ILE A 69 16.91 -15.32 -2.90
N GLY A 70 17.75 -16.21 -3.41
CA GLY A 70 18.81 -16.84 -2.62
C GLY A 70 18.27 -17.52 -1.36
N GLU A 71 18.95 -17.30 -0.23
CA GLU A 71 18.57 -17.86 1.08
C GLU A 71 17.92 -16.81 2.00
N THR A 72 17.43 -15.68 1.44
CA THR A 72 16.88 -14.56 2.22
C THR A 72 15.51 -14.85 2.82
N GLY A 73 14.83 -15.90 2.35
CA GLY A 73 13.44 -16.20 2.68
C GLY A 73 12.43 -15.31 1.95
N VAL A 74 12.90 -14.41 1.07
CA VAL A 74 12.04 -13.58 0.22
C VAL A 74 11.75 -14.32 -1.08
N TRP A 75 10.50 -14.29 -1.50
CA TRP A 75 10.00 -14.86 -2.75
C TRP A 75 9.53 -13.74 -3.66
N GLU A 76 9.76 -13.87 -4.98
CA GLU A 76 9.45 -12.86 -5.98
C GLU A 76 8.78 -13.49 -7.21
N ALA A 77 7.82 -12.77 -7.81
CA ALA A 77 7.24 -13.09 -9.12
C ALA A 77 6.94 -11.81 -9.90
N PHE A 78 6.98 -11.92 -11.24
CA PHE A 78 6.62 -10.86 -12.18
C PHE A 78 5.43 -11.31 -13.02
N ILE A 79 4.30 -10.60 -12.94
CA ILE A 79 3.04 -11.00 -13.54
C ILE A 79 2.53 -9.89 -14.45
N GLY A 80 2.49 -10.17 -15.77
CA GLY A 80 2.09 -9.19 -16.78
C GLY A 80 0.59 -9.11 -17.04
N ILE A 81 -0.18 -10.12 -16.58
CA ILE A 81 -1.64 -10.15 -16.76
C ILE A 81 -2.40 -9.51 -15.60
N ALA A 82 -1.71 -9.12 -14.54
CA ALA A 82 -2.30 -8.47 -13.39
C ALA A 82 -2.50 -6.97 -13.66
N HIS A 83 -3.57 -6.39 -13.13
CA HIS A 83 -3.93 -4.98 -13.30
C HIS A 83 -4.26 -4.33 -11.96
N GLN A 84 -4.19 -3.02 -11.91
CA GLN A 84 -4.67 -2.25 -10.76
C GLN A 84 -6.14 -2.56 -10.47
N GLY A 85 -6.47 -2.78 -9.20
CA GLY A 85 -7.80 -3.18 -8.75
C GLY A 85 -8.00 -4.68 -8.65
N ASP A 86 -7.11 -5.50 -9.23
CA ASP A 86 -7.17 -6.95 -9.06
C ASP A 86 -6.96 -7.35 -7.61
N THR A 87 -7.66 -8.40 -7.20
CA THR A 87 -7.53 -8.97 -5.86
C THR A 87 -6.58 -10.16 -5.85
N TYR A 88 -5.76 -10.29 -4.80
CA TYR A 88 -4.79 -11.38 -4.72
C TYR A 88 -4.52 -11.85 -3.29
N LYS A 89 -3.94 -13.04 -3.19
CA LYS A 89 -3.33 -13.64 -2.00
C LYS A 89 -2.08 -14.40 -2.38
N TYR A 90 -1.30 -14.76 -1.38
CA TYR A 90 -0.23 -15.74 -1.50
C TYR A 90 -0.74 -17.12 -1.10
N ALA A 91 -0.61 -18.10 -1.99
CA ALA A 91 -0.79 -19.52 -1.70
C ALA A 91 0.56 -20.09 -1.30
N ILE A 92 0.73 -20.42 -0.02
CA ILE A 92 2.00 -20.83 0.59
C ILE A 92 1.90 -22.31 0.95
N GLU A 93 2.77 -23.12 0.39
CA GLU A 93 2.93 -24.51 0.76
C GLU A 93 3.86 -24.64 1.96
N THR A 94 3.35 -25.20 3.03
CA THR A 94 4.10 -25.43 4.26
C THR A 94 4.96 -26.69 4.15
N ARG A 95 5.92 -26.87 5.07
CA ARG A 95 6.73 -28.09 5.17
C ARG A 95 5.92 -29.36 5.46
N MET A 96 4.67 -29.21 5.92
CA MET A 96 3.73 -30.31 6.16
C MET A 96 2.89 -30.65 4.91
N GLY A 97 3.11 -29.96 3.79
CA GLY A 97 2.37 -30.13 2.54
C GLY A 97 0.98 -29.47 2.54
N GLU A 98 0.67 -28.66 3.53
CA GLU A 98 -0.56 -27.89 3.59
C GLU A 98 -0.42 -26.59 2.78
N ILE A 99 -1.46 -26.23 2.01
CA ILE A 99 -1.51 -24.95 1.32
C ILE A 99 -2.37 -23.96 2.13
N ILE A 100 -1.75 -22.89 2.57
CA ILE A 100 -2.40 -21.80 3.30
C ILE A 100 -2.47 -20.55 2.43
N TYR A 101 -3.60 -19.82 2.52
CA TYR A 101 -3.80 -18.59 1.78
C TYR A 101 -3.64 -17.39 2.71
N LYS A 102 -2.71 -16.50 2.41
CA LYS A 102 -2.43 -15.30 3.21
C LYS A 102 -2.59 -14.04 2.38
N ALA A 103 -3.17 -13.00 2.99
CA ALA A 103 -3.11 -11.65 2.47
C ALA A 103 -1.66 -11.14 2.49
N ASP A 104 -1.38 -10.18 1.63
CA ASP A 104 -0.07 -9.52 1.61
C ASP A 104 0.04 -8.55 2.80
N PRO A 105 1.03 -8.72 3.69
CA PRO A 105 1.22 -7.82 4.82
C PRO A 105 1.68 -6.41 4.41
N PHE A 106 2.18 -6.24 3.18
CA PHE A 106 2.63 -4.96 2.63
C PHE A 106 1.69 -4.40 1.56
N ALA A 107 0.46 -4.93 1.45
CA ALA A 107 -0.53 -4.39 0.52
C ALA A 107 -0.93 -2.96 0.89
N PHE A 108 -0.94 -2.06 -0.08
CA PHE A 108 -1.42 -0.68 0.11
C PHE A 108 -2.95 -0.59 0.22
N TYR A 109 -3.66 -1.61 -0.29
CA TYR A 109 -5.11 -1.66 -0.22
C TYR A 109 -5.61 -3.09 -0.01
N THR A 110 -6.75 -3.23 0.68
CA THR A 110 -7.38 -4.52 0.98
C THR A 110 -8.87 -4.48 0.73
N GLN A 111 -9.46 -5.64 0.51
CA GLN A 111 -10.91 -5.77 0.42
C GLN A 111 -11.58 -5.42 1.76
N LYS A 112 -12.82 -4.93 1.68
CA LYS A 112 -13.68 -4.75 2.86
C LYS A 112 -14.13 -6.10 3.41
N ARG A 113 -14.25 -6.18 4.73
CA ARG A 113 -14.80 -7.38 5.41
C ARG A 113 -16.20 -7.72 4.85
N PRO A 114 -16.53 -9.00 4.73
CA PRO A 114 -15.84 -10.21 5.26
C PRO A 114 -14.69 -10.71 4.39
N ASN A 115 -14.46 -10.13 3.22
CA ASN A 115 -13.37 -10.52 2.33
C ASN A 115 -12.01 -10.17 2.96
N THR A 116 -10.97 -10.90 2.56
CA THR A 116 -9.63 -10.80 3.18
C THR A 116 -8.50 -10.78 2.15
N ALA A 117 -8.78 -10.52 0.89
CA ALA A 117 -7.75 -10.42 -0.13
C ALA A 117 -7.12 -9.03 -0.14
N SER A 118 -5.85 -8.98 -0.51
CA SER A 118 -5.16 -7.76 -0.87
C SER A 118 -5.62 -7.28 -2.24
N VAL A 119 -5.50 -6.00 -2.51
CA VAL A 119 -5.86 -5.39 -3.80
C VAL A 119 -4.61 -4.74 -4.37
N ILE A 120 -4.35 -4.98 -5.65
CA ILE A 120 -3.28 -4.29 -6.37
C ILE A 120 -3.63 -2.80 -6.42
N TRP A 121 -2.77 -1.99 -5.83
CA TRP A 121 -2.99 -0.56 -5.76
C TRP A 121 -1.67 0.19 -5.97
N ASP A 122 -1.68 1.10 -6.94
CA ASP A 122 -0.54 1.94 -7.23
C ASP A 122 -0.73 3.32 -6.57
N LEU A 123 0.22 3.70 -5.75
CA LEU A 123 0.22 5.01 -5.09
C LEU A 123 0.68 6.13 -6.04
N GLU A 124 1.45 5.80 -7.09
CA GLU A 124 1.98 6.79 -8.02
C GLU A 124 0.93 7.29 -9.04
N ASP A 125 -0.06 6.46 -9.37
CA ASP A 125 -1.21 6.84 -10.22
C ASP A 125 -2.27 7.65 -9.46
N GLY A 126 -1.91 8.14 -8.29
CA GLY A 126 -2.81 8.73 -7.34
C GLY A 126 -3.12 10.20 -7.58
N TYR A 127 -3.52 10.82 -6.50
CA TYR A 127 -3.95 12.21 -6.42
C TYR A 127 -2.80 13.18 -6.74
N LEU A 128 -3.03 14.08 -7.68
CA LEU A 128 -2.13 15.19 -7.96
C LEU A 128 -2.33 16.29 -6.92
N TRP A 129 -1.32 16.46 -6.07
CA TRP A 129 -1.33 17.50 -5.05
C TRP A 129 -1.17 18.89 -5.68
N GLY A 130 -2.16 19.77 -5.46
CA GLY A 130 -2.13 21.17 -5.90
C GLY A 130 -1.71 22.14 -4.77
N ASP A 131 -0.94 21.67 -3.82
CA ASP A 131 -0.61 22.36 -2.55
C ASP A 131 0.82 22.93 -2.50
N GLY A 132 1.51 23.00 -3.64
CA GLY A 132 2.92 23.42 -3.72
C GLY A 132 3.18 24.78 -3.07
N ASP A 133 2.32 25.77 -3.33
CA ASP A 133 2.44 27.11 -2.76
C ASP A 133 2.26 27.11 -1.24
N TYR A 134 1.28 26.33 -0.75
CA TYR A 134 1.07 26.14 0.69
C TYR A 134 2.28 25.48 1.35
N MET A 135 2.83 24.44 0.74
CA MET A 135 4.01 23.73 1.26
C MET A 135 5.26 24.61 1.24
N ALA A 136 5.40 25.51 0.26
CA ALA A 136 6.48 26.49 0.21
C ALA A 136 6.33 27.55 1.31
N ALA A 137 5.14 28.11 1.50
CA ALA A 137 4.85 29.07 2.57
C ALA A 137 5.11 28.43 3.95
N ARG A 138 4.58 27.24 4.20
CA ARG A 138 4.75 26.50 5.45
C ARG A 138 6.22 26.26 5.85
N ARG A 139 7.12 26.06 4.88
CA ARG A 139 8.56 25.88 5.16
C ARG A 139 9.23 27.15 5.69
N ASN A 140 8.69 28.31 5.35
CA ASN A 140 9.25 29.62 5.71
C ASN A 140 8.60 30.25 6.96
N GLU A 141 7.51 29.65 7.46
CA GLU A 141 6.79 30.12 8.63
C GLU A 141 7.18 29.33 9.87
N ASP A 142 7.47 30.04 10.97
CA ASP A 142 7.58 29.44 12.29
C ASP A 142 6.17 29.30 12.89
N SER A 143 5.57 28.15 12.74
CA SER A 143 4.21 27.86 13.20
C SER A 143 4.05 28.01 14.72
N HIS A 144 5.14 27.97 15.50
CA HIS A 144 5.11 28.18 16.95
C HIS A 144 4.92 29.64 17.35
N MET A 145 5.18 30.57 16.43
CA MET A 145 5.03 32.00 16.65
C MET A 145 3.68 32.55 16.16
N LEU A 146 2.87 31.73 15.53
CA LEU A 146 1.56 32.11 14.99
C LEU A 146 0.43 31.76 15.98
N PRO A 147 -0.63 32.60 16.05
CA PRO A 147 -1.83 32.25 16.80
C PRO A 147 -2.44 31.00 16.21
N MET A 148 -2.79 30.03 17.07
CA MET A 148 -3.32 28.73 16.66
C MET A 148 -4.67 28.48 17.33
N ASN A 149 -5.66 28.09 16.53
CA ASN A 149 -6.90 27.51 17.01
C ASN A 149 -7.13 26.16 16.33
N ILE A 150 -7.51 25.18 17.12
CA ILE A 150 -7.65 23.78 16.69
C ILE A 150 -9.13 23.41 16.75
N TYR A 151 -9.64 22.89 15.66
CA TYR A 151 -10.98 22.30 15.59
C TYR A 151 -10.87 20.79 15.58
N GLU A 152 -11.45 20.13 16.57
CA GLU A 152 -11.54 18.69 16.63
C GLU A 152 -12.90 18.22 16.07
N ALA A 153 -12.89 17.33 15.11
CA ALA A 153 -14.08 16.82 14.46
C ALA A 153 -14.05 15.29 14.34
N HIS A 154 -15.10 14.65 14.85
CA HIS A 154 -15.36 13.24 14.61
C HIS A 154 -16.22 13.11 13.34
N LEU A 155 -15.62 12.65 12.23
CA LEU A 155 -16.26 12.69 10.92
C LEU A 155 -17.54 11.87 10.85
N GLY A 156 -17.58 10.70 11.50
CA GLY A 156 -18.75 9.83 11.50
C GLY A 156 -20.01 10.43 12.10
N SER A 157 -19.88 11.44 12.98
CA SER A 157 -21.01 12.12 13.64
C SER A 157 -21.14 13.60 13.31
N TRP A 158 -20.14 14.20 12.63
CA TRP A 158 -20.17 15.63 12.30
C TRP A 158 -21.30 16.00 11.32
N VAL A 159 -21.48 15.17 10.28
CA VAL A 159 -22.66 15.23 9.38
C VAL A 159 -22.96 13.83 8.88
N GLU A 160 -24.13 13.33 9.17
CA GLU A 160 -24.60 12.03 8.71
C GLU A 160 -24.97 12.02 7.23
N GLY A 161 -24.80 10.88 6.57
CA GLY A 161 -25.30 10.59 5.22
C GLY A 161 -24.48 11.18 4.07
N LEU A 162 -23.30 11.74 4.33
CA LEU A 162 -22.38 12.21 3.30
C LEU A 162 -21.25 11.20 3.07
N ASP A 163 -20.83 11.06 1.80
CA ASP A 163 -19.57 10.40 1.46
C ASP A 163 -18.36 11.31 1.79
N PHE A 164 -17.16 10.75 1.85
CA PHE A 164 -15.95 11.52 2.17
C PHE A 164 -15.70 12.72 1.25
N PRO A 165 -15.90 12.65 -0.08
CA PRO A 165 -15.75 13.80 -0.96
C PRO A 165 -16.74 14.96 -0.65
N ALA A 166 -17.99 14.66 -0.35
CA ALA A 166 -18.99 15.66 0.02
C ALA A 166 -18.72 16.23 1.42
N LEU A 167 -18.37 15.37 2.36
CA LEU A 167 -18.02 15.74 3.72
C LEU A 167 -16.80 16.67 3.76
N SER A 168 -15.74 16.34 3.00
CA SER A 168 -14.53 17.17 2.94
C SER A 168 -14.80 18.57 2.40
N ARG A 169 -15.59 18.70 1.33
CA ARG A 169 -15.97 20.01 0.78
C ARG A 169 -16.70 20.86 1.83
N ARG A 170 -17.62 20.24 2.58
CA ARG A 170 -18.41 20.94 3.60
C ARG A 170 -17.55 21.34 4.80
N LEU A 171 -16.69 20.43 5.27
CA LEU A 171 -15.79 20.69 6.40
C LEU A 171 -14.79 21.79 6.08
N VAL A 172 -14.15 21.74 4.90
CA VAL A 172 -13.18 22.77 4.46
C VAL A 172 -13.86 24.14 4.35
N GLY A 173 -15.10 24.20 3.81
CA GLY A 173 -15.88 25.44 3.76
C GLY A 173 -16.12 26.01 5.16
N TYR A 174 -16.60 25.21 6.09
CA TYR A 174 -16.86 25.58 7.47
C TYR A 174 -15.60 26.10 8.19
N VAL A 175 -14.48 25.34 8.07
CA VAL A 175 -13.22 25.70 8.72
C VAL A 175 -12.67 27.05 8.22
N LYS A 176 -12.79 27.31 6.90
CA LYS A 176 -12.36 28.59 6.32
C LYS A 176 -13.24 29.75 6.79
N GLU A 177 -14.55 29.56 6.83
CA GLU A 177 -15.51 30.57 7.30
C GLU A 177 -15.26 30.93 8.78
N MET A 178 -14.95 29.93 9.60
CA MET A 178 -14.65 30.09 11.02
C MET A 178 -13.22 30.60 11.31
N GLY A 179 -12.35 30.71 10.29
CA GLY A 179 -10.96 31.15 10.46
C GLY A 179 -10.11 30.21 11.32
N LEU A 180 -10.37 28.90 11.23
CA LEU A 180 -9.64 27.89 12.00
C LEU A 180 -8.30 27.56 11.35
N SER A 181 -7.26 27.39 12.14
CA SER A 181 -5.90 27.15 11.66
C SER A 181 -5.55 25.67 11.51
N LEU A 182 -6.07 24.81 12.38
CA LEU A 182 -5.85 23.36 12.36
C LEU A 182 -7.14 22.59 12.53
N ILE A 183 -7.20 21.40 11.93
CA ILE A 183 -8.26 20.43 12.14
C ILE A 183 -7.64 19.14 12.67
N HIS A 184 -8.13 18.66 13.80
CA HIS A 184 -7.87 17.29 14.26
C HIS A 184 -9.07 16.42 13.87
N ILE A 185 -8.86 15.43 13.03
CA ILE A 185 -9.89 14.52 12.57
C ILE A 185 -9.74 13.19 13.31
N SER A 186 -10.79 12.78 14.02
CA SER A 186 -10.92 11.47 14.66
C SER A 186 -12.00 10.63 13.95
N GLU A 187 -11.81 9.32 13.91
CA GLU A 187 -12.76 8.34 13.40
C GLU A 187 -13.41 7.55 14.55
#